data_11129af8e07a96f5dcfd6ba879ee83a8
#
_entry.id   11129af8e07a96f5dcfd6ba879ee83a8
#
_cell.length_a   1.000
_cell.length_b   1.000
_cell.length_c   1.000
_cell.angle_alpha   90.00
_cell.angle_beta   90.00
_cell.angle_gamma   90.00
#
_symmetry.space_group_name_H-M   'P 1'
#
loop_
_entity.id
_entity.type
_entity.pdbx_description
1 polymer ?
#
loop_
_entity_poly.entity_id
_entity_poly.type
_entity_poly.pdbx_seq_one_letter_code
_entity_poly.pdbx_strand_id
1 'polypeptide(L)'
;GALLCLDVTEAVLDEAIALGYNLVISHHPLIFKGYKSITGKDYVERCILKAIKNDIVIYSAHTNLDNAQGGVNYKIAEKIGLKNLKVLEPKENSLIKLVTFVPDAQADSVREALFAAGCGNIGNYDSCSYNLKGEGTFRAKEGTHPFCGTIGELHHENEVRIETILPVYKKAEVIKALLSVHPYEEPAFDLYPLQNDWLQAGSGIVGELDESETELEFLKRIKKIFEVGCVRHNKLTGREIQKVALCGG
;
A
#
# COMPACT_ATOMS: atom_id res chain seq x y z
N GLY A 1 20.13 5.07 14.50
CA GLY A 1 19.61 3.69 14.53
C GLY A 1 18.10 3.68 14.74
N ALA A 2 17.49 2.51 14.64
CA ALA A 2 16.07 2.32 14.92
C ALA A 2 15.88 1.09 15.83
N LEU A 3 14.93 1.18 16.77
CA LEU A 3 14.51 0.08 17.62
C LEU A 3 13.18 -0.48 17.11
N LEU A 4 13.08 -1.80 16.97
CA LEU A 4 11.86 -2.49 16.53
C LEU A 4 11.18 -3.15 17.72
N CYS A 5 9.87 -3.00 17.85
CA CYS A 5 9.11 -3.63 18.92
C CYS A 5 7.69 -3.98 18.46
N LEU A 6 7.01 -4.84 19.22
CA LEU A 6 5.58 -5.11 19.03
C LEU A 6 4.75 -3.97 19.63
N ASP A 7 5.02 -3.64 20.90
CA ASP A 7 4.36 -2.61 21.68
C ASP A 7 5.36 -1.56 22.16
N VAL A 8 4.96 -0.28 22.14
CA VAL A 8 5.76 0.80 22.73
C VAL A 8 5.49 0.86 24.23
N THR A 9 6.53 0.61 25.03
CA THR A 9 6.49 0.71 26.49
C THR A 9 7.54 1.70 26.98
N GLU A 10 7.44 2.10 28.26
CA GLU A 10 8.47 2.96 28.86
C GLU A 10 9.85 2.29 28.81
N ALA A 11 9.95 0.97 29.00
CA ALA A 11 11.19 0.22 28.92
C ALA A 11 11.81 0.22 27.50
N VAL A 12 10.98 0.09 26.45
CA VAL A 12 11.43 0.20 25.05
C VAL A 12 12.01 1.60 24.76
N LEU A 13 11.38 2.65 25.28
CA LEU A 13 11.89 4.01 25.13
C LEU A 13 13.18 4.24 25.92
N ASP A 14 13.31 3.65 27.13
CA ASP A 14 14.54 3.70 27.91
C ASP A 14 15.69 2.99 27.19
N GLU A 15 15.42 1.85 26.55
CA GLU A 15 16.39 1.14 25.71
C GLU A 15 16.81 1.99 24.49
N ALA A 16 15.84 2.61 23.78
CA ALA A 16 16.14 3.51 22.67
C ALA A 16 17.04 4.68 23.08
N ILE A 17 16.76 5.31 24.24
CA ILE A 17 17.58 6.38 24.81
C ILE A 17 18.98 5.88 25.12
N ALA A 18 19.12 4.73 25.80
CA ALA A 18 20.41 4.14 26.16
C ALA A 18 21.28 3.80 24.95
N LEU A 19 20.64 3.39 23.83
CA LEU A 19 21.31 3.07 22.57
C LEU A 19 21.54 4.30 21.67
N GLY A 20 21.04 5.47 22.05
CA GLY A 20 21.12 6.67 21.22
C GLY A 20 20.28 6.60 19.93
N TYR A 21 19.18 5.86 19.94
CA TYR A 21 18.28 5.72 18.81
C TYR A 21 17.12 6.73 18.92
N ASN A 22 16.85 7.41 17.82
CA ASN A 22 15.80 8.42 17.71
C ASN A 22 14.56 7.97 16.91
N LEU A 23 14.49 6.68 16.53
CA LEU A 23 13.36 6.09 15.83
C LEU A 23 12.96 4.77 16.51
N VAL A 24 11.70 4.66 16.90
CA VAL A 24 11.07 3.42 17.36
C VAL A 24 9.99 3.04 16.34
N ILE A 25 10.10 1.83 15.79
CA ILE A 25 9.10 1.28 14.87
C ILE A 25 8.36 0.16 15.60
N SER A 26 7.07 0.37 15.83
CA SER A 26 6.21 -0.62 16.49
C SER A 26 5.19 -1.22 15.52
N HIS A 27 4.65 -2.38 15.86
CA HIS A 27 3.48 -2.91 15.17
C HIS A 27 2.21 -2.25 15.72
N HIS A 28 1.97 -2.35 17.03
CA HIS A 28 0.82 -1.74 17.64
C HIS A 28 1.02 -0.23 17.86
N PRO A 29 0.01 0.60 17.54
CA PRO A 29 0.11 2.04 17.77
C PRO A 29 0.07 2.37 19.27
N LEU A 30 0.99 3.21 19.72
CA LEU A 30 0.98 3.71 21.09
C LEU A 30 -0.31 4.49 21.39
N ILE A 31 -0.80 5.26 20.43
CA ILE A 31 -2.02 6.07 20.55
C ILE A 31 -3.13 5.41 19.73
N PHE A 32 -4.03 4.69 20.40
CA PHE A 32 -5.18 4.04 19.76
C PHE A 32 -6.42 4.95 19.69
N LYS A 33 -6.55 5.86 20.66
CA LYS A 33 -7.63 6.85 20.73
C LYS A 33 -7.04 8.23 20.96
N GLY A 34 -7.66 9.26 20.38
CA GLY A 34 -7.20 10.64 20.54
C GLY A 34 -7.21 11.08 22.02
N TYR A 35 -6.14 11.75 22.44
CA TYR A 35 -6.01 12.33 23.77
C TYR A 35 -6.45 13.80 23.76
N LYS A 36 -7.23 14.21 24.76
CA LYS A 36 -7.61 15.62 24.95
C LYS A 36 -6.53 16.42 25.72
N SER A 37 -5.71 15.73 26.49
CA SER A 37 -4.61 16.32 27.28
C SER A 37 -3.54 15.24 27.48
N ILE A 38 -2.29 15.65 27.62
CA ILE A 38 -1.14 14.79 27.92
C ILE A 38 -0.52 15.28 29.21
N THR A 39 -0.80 14.60 30.32
CA THR A 39 -0.41 15.00 31.68
C THR A 39 0.53 14.00 32.36
N GLY A 40 0.72 12.83 31.76
CA GLY A 40 1.55 11.74 32.31
C GLY A 40 0.82 10.81 33.30
N LYS A 41 -0.52 10.87 33.34
CA LYS A 41 -1.33 10.08 34.29
C LYS A 41 -1.34 8.58 34.01
N ASP A 42 -1.22 8.18 32.75
CA ASP A 42 -1.16 6.77 32.35
C ASP A 42 0.15 6.45 31.60
N TYR A 43 0.39 5.16 31.29
CA TYR A 43 1.65 4.76 30.69
C TYR A 43 1.80 5.31 29.25
N VAL A 44 0.71 5.44 28.50
CA VAL A 44 0.73 5.99 27.14
C VAL A 44 1.15 7.45 27.16
N GLU A 45 0.53 8.25 28.04
CA GLU A 45 0.91 9.67 28.22
C GLU A 45 2.37 9.81 28.67
N ARG A 46 2.86 8.92 29.57
CA ARG A 46 4.28 8.91 29.97
C ARG A 46 5.22 8.55 28.83
N CYS A 47 4.84 7.56 27.99
CA CYS A 47 5.60 7.23 26.78
C CYS A 47 5.65 8.40 25.81
N ILE A 48 4.52 9.08 25.58
CA ILE A 48 4.46 10.28 24.72
C ILE A 48 5.41 11.37 25.23
N LEU A 49 5.30 11.70 26.51
CA LEU A 49 6.15 12.73 27.14
C LEU A 49 7.64 12.34 27.10
N LYS A 50 7.97 11.06 27.32
CA LYS A 50 9.34 10.55 27.25
C LYS A 50 9.89 10.65 25.82
N ALA A 51 9.11 10.23 24.82
CA ALA A 51 9.50 10.32 23.42
C ALA A 51 9.78 11.77 22.98
N ILE A 52 8.85 12.70 23.30
CA ILE A 52 9.01 14.14 22.98
C ILE A 52 10.25 14.73 23.65
N LYS A 53 10.48 14.45 24.95
CA LYS A 53 11.63 15.00 25.70
C LYS A 53 12.98 14.50 25.18
N ASN A 54 13.02 13.37 24.47
CA ASN A 54 14.26 12.74 23.98
C ASN A 54 14.35 12.73 22.45
N ASP A 55 13.52 13.51 21.74
CA ASP A 55 13.47 13.59 20.26
C ASP A 55 13.34 12.23 19.58
N ILE A 56 12.54 11.32 20.16
CA ILE A 56 12.28 10.00 19.61
C ILE A 56 11.01 10.06 18.77
N VAL A 57 11.13 9.70 17.50
CA VAL A 57 10.00 9.47 16.59
C VAL A 57 9.47 8.06 16.80
N ILE A 58 8.15 7.93 16.98
CA ILE A 58 7.47 6.63 17.04
C ILE A 58 6.64 6.46 15.77
N TYR A 59 6.94 5.43 14.98
CA TYR A 59 6.18 5.03 13.82
C TYR A 59 5.54 3.66 14.05
N SER A 60 4.23 3.56 13.85
CA SER A 60 3.50 2.28 14.02
C SER A 60 3.06 1.74 12.68
N ALA A 61 3.63 0.59 12.29
CA ALA A 61 3.26 -0.19 11.12
C ALA A 61 2.24 -1.25 11.52
N HIS A 62 0.96 -0.88 11.56
CA HIS A 62 -0.15 -1.71 12.05
C HIS A 62 -0.82 -2.48 10.89
N THR A 63 -2.11 -2.31 10.70
CA THR A 63 -2.90 -2.98 9.63
C THR A 63 -2.41 -2.68 8.21
N ASN A 64 -1.72 -1.58 7.99
CA ASN A 64 -1.04 -1.30 6.73
C ASN A 64 0.06 -2.34 6.42
N LEU A 65 0.79 -2.81 7.44
CA LEU A 65 1.80 -3.86 7.28
C LEU A 65 1.15 -5.26 7.20
N ASP A 66 0.04 -5.50 7.89
CA ASP A 66 -0.71 -6.76 7.77
C ASP A 66 -1.23 -6.96 6.34
N ASN A 67 -1.71 -5.87 5.72
CA ASN A 67 -2.32 -5.91 4.39
C ASN A 67 -1.32 -5.78 3.24
N ALA A 68 -0.05 -5.45 3.53
CA ALA A 68 0.95 -5.25 2.50
C ALA A 68 1.46 -6.57 1.93
N GLN A 69 1.78 -6.58 0.62
CA GLN A 69 2.52 -7.67 0.02
C GLN A 69 3.88 -7.84 0.72
N GLY A 70 4.22 -9.08 1.09
CA GLY A 70 5.43 -9.38 1.87
C GLY A 70 5.37 -8.95 3.33
N GLY A 71 4.24 -8.45 3.82
CA GLY A 71 4.02 -8.05 5.20
C GLY A 71 3.84 -9.21 6.17
N VAL A 72 3.22 -8.94 7.34
CA VAL A 72 3.12 -9.90 8.46
C VAL A 72 2.46 -11.22 8.05
N ASN A 73 1.33 -11.16 7.33
CA ASN A 73 0.61 -12.36 6.89
C ASN A 73 1.46 -13.24 5.97
N TYR A 74 2.25 -12.64 5.07
CA TYR A 74 3.17 -13.38 4.20
C TYR A 74 4.30 -14.03 5.00
N LYS A 75 4.82 -13.34 6.03
CA LYS A 75 5.87 -13.91 6.89
C LYS A 75 5.36 -15.04 7.77
N ILE A 76 4.12 -14.97 8.24
CA ILE A 76 3.46 -16.08 8.93
C ILE A 76 3.29 -17.28 7.99
N ALA A 77 2.78 -17.05 6.77
CA ALA A 77 2.61 -18.09 5.76
C ALA A 77 3.94 -18.77 5.39
N GLU A 78 5.00 -17.98 5.22
CA GLU A 78 6.36 -18.46 4.96
C GLU A 78 6.88 -19.36 6.10
N LYS A 79 6.71 -18.92 7.37
CA LYS A 79 7.09 -19.72 8.55
C LYS A 79 6.33 -21.05 8.65
N ILE A 80 5.06 -21.05 8.28
CA ILE A 80 4.22 -22.26 8.23
C ILE A 80 4.60 -23.15 7.05
N GLY A 81 5.27 -22.61 6.02
CA GLY A 81 5.65 -23.34 4.82
C GLY A 81 4.53 -23.45 3.77
N LEU A 82 3.60 -22.48 3.77
CA LEU A 82 2.52 -22.46 2.79
C LEU A 82 3.02 -22.08 1.40
N LYS A 83 2.44 -22.71 0.38
CA LYS A 83 2.64 -22.44 -1.05
C LYS A 83 1.39 -21.85 -1.68
N ASN A 84 1.49 -21.42 -2.94
CA ASN A 84 0.36 -20.91 -3.73
C ASN A 84 -0.42 -19.81 -3.01
N LEU A 85 0.32 -18.88 -2.37
CA LEU A 85 -0.25 -17.84 -1.54
C LEU A 85 -1.15 -16.90 -2.33
N LYS A 86 -2.32 -16.62 -1.76
CA LYS A 86 -3.27 -15.62 -2.25
C LYS A 86 -3.78 -14.79 -1.08
N VAL A 87 -4.06 -13.53 -1.34
CA VAL A 87 -4.75 -12.67 -0.34
C VAL A 87 -6.13 -13.28 -0.07
N LEU A 88 -6.48 -13.42 1.21
CA LEU A 88 -7.75 -14.05 1.63
C LEU A 88 -8.93 -13.11 1.35
N GLU A 89 -8.80 -11.84 1.69
CA GLU A 89 -9.79 -10.78 1.46
C GLU A 89 -9.08 -9.61 0.76
N PRO A 90 -9.14 -9.54 -0.59
CA PRO A 90 -8.54 -8.46 -1.35
C PRO A 90 -9.11 -7.09 -0.96
N LYS A 91 -8.28 -6.07 -1.05
CA LYS A 91 -8.70 -4.70 -0.72
C LYS A 91 -9.53 -4.10 -1.85
N GLU A 92 -10.81 -3.88 -1.58
CA GLU A 92 -11.74 -3.21 -2.49
C GLU A 92 -11.42 -1.71 -2.67
N ASN A 93 -11.94 -1.11 -3.77
CA ASN A 93 -11.84 0.32 -4.07
C ASN A 93 -10.41 0.88 -3.99
N SER A 94 -9.43 0.05 -4.31
CA SER A 94 -8.01 0.37 -4.18
C SER A 94 -7.33 0.71 -5.50
N LEU A 95 -8.06 0.63 -6.60
CA LEU A 95 -7.57 0.88 -7.94
C LEU A 95 -8.30 2.06 -8.59
N ILE A 96 -7.55 2.82 -9.39
CA ILE A 96 -8.04 3.95 -10.18
C ILE A 96 -7.58 3.72 -11.62
N LYS A 97 -8.44 4.05 -12.59
CA LYS A 97 -8.04 4.26 -13.97
C LYS A 97 -7.74 5.76 -14.15
N LEU A 98 -6.54 6.06 -14.61
CA LEU A 98 -6.16 7.37 -15.14
C LEU A 98 -6.42 7.38 -16.63
N VAL A 99 -7.03 8.44 -17.12
CA VAL A 99 -7.15 8.77 -18.55
C VAL A 99 -6.56 10.14 -18.75
N THR A 100 -5.73 10.33 -19.78
CA THR A 100 -5.20 11.64 -20.17
C THR A 100 -5.08 11.72 -21.69
N PHE A 101 -4.97 12.92 -22.23
CA PHE A 101 -4.97 13.21 -23.66
C PHE A 101 -3.70 14.00 -23.98
N VAL A 102 -2.85 13.45 -24.83
CA VAL A 102 -1.48 13.96 -25.03
C VAL A 102 -1.22 14.09 -26.54
N PRO A 103 -0.65 15.19 -27.01
CA PRO A 103 -0.21 15.29 -28.43
C PRO A 103 0.64 14.08 -28.81
N ASP A 104 0.44 13.57 -30.05
CA ASP A 104 1.08 12.35 -30.56
C ASP A 104 2.60 12.28 -30.27
N ALA A 105 3.30 13.41 -30.47
CA ALA A 105 4.76 13.48 -30.32
C ALA A 105 5.26 13.33 -28.87
N GLN A 106 4.42 13.65 -27.88
CA GLN A 106 4.76 13.59 -26.44
C GLN A 106 4.17 12.38 -25.72
N ALA A 107 3.35 11.57 -26.41
CA ALA A 107 2.62 10.45 -25.78
C ALA A 107 3.56 9.43 -25.11
N ASP A 108 4.69 9.10 -25.75
CA ASP A 108 5.63 8.12 -25.20
C ASP A 108 6.30 8.62 -23.93
N SER A 109 6.76 9.88 -23.90
CA SER A 109 7.41 10.45 -22.70
C SER A 109 6.47 10.59 -21.51
N VAL A 110 5.20 10.98 -21.76
CA VAL A 110 4.18 11.05 -20.72
C VAL A 110 3.88 9.65 -20.17
N ARG A 111 3.72 8.65 -21.05
CA ARG A 111 3.45 7.28 -20.67
C ARG A 111 4.58 6.69 -19.82
N GLU A 112 5.83 6.88 -20.21
CA GLU A 112 7.01 6.45 -19.45
C GLU A 112 7.05 7.06 -18.04
N ALA A 113 6.76 8.35 -17.93
CA ALA A 113 6.69 9.04 -16.64
C ALA A 113 5.57 8.50 -15.74
N LEU A 114 4.41 8.18 -16.31
CA LEU A 114 3.31 7.52 -15.58
C LEU A 114 3.69 6.14 -15.08
N PHE A 115 4.38 5.33 -15.87
CA PHE A 115 4.86 4.00 -15.47
C PHE A 115 5.92 4.10 -14.38
N ALA A 116 6.88 5.03 -14.51
CA ALA A 116 7.89 5.29 -13.49
C ALA A 116 7.27 5.72 -12.15
N ALA A 117 6.14 6.44 -12.18
CA ALA A 117 5.39 6.83 -10.99
C ALA A 117 4.53 5.70 -10.40
N GLY A 118 4.43 4.55 -11.06
CA GLY A 118 3.78 3.34 -10.56
C GLY A 118 2.44 2.99 -11.19
N CYS A 119 2.13 3.56 -12.36
CA CYS A 119 0.99 3.12 -13.17
C CYS A 119 1.29 1.81 -13.92
N GLY A 120 0.23 1.15 -14.40
CA GLY A 120 0.32 0.07 -15.39
C GLY A 120 0.71 -1.28 -14.85
N ASN A 121 0.59 -1.54 -13.54
CA ASN A 121 0.86 -2.85 -12.97
C ASN A 121 -0.42 -3.69 -12.88
N ILE A 122 -0.48 -4.82 -13.60
CA ILE A 122 -1.59 -5.78 -13.62
C ILE A 122 -1.05 -7.20 -13.45
N GLY A 123 -1.20 -7.78 -12.27
CA GLY A 123 -0.64 -9.10 -11.96
C GLY A 123 0.88 -9.12 -12.14
N ASN A 124 1.36 -9.97 -13.03
CA ASN A 124 2.79 -10.11 -13.37
C ASN A 124 3.22 -9.26 -14.58
N TYR A 125 2.37 -8.35 -15.04
CA TYR A 125 2.68 -7.44 -16.15
C TYR A 125 2.84 -6.02 -15.64
N ASP A 126 3.84 -5.32 -16.12
CA ASP A 126 4.06 -3.90 -15.93
C ASP A 126 3.81 -3.11 -17.23
N SER A 127 3.89 -1.81 -17.14
CA SER A 127 3.78 -0.90 -18.30
C SER A 127 2.49 -1.10 -19.13
N CYS A 128 1.42 -1.54 -18.46
CA CYS A 128 0.12 -1.74 -19.11
C CYS A 128 -0.59 -0.42 -19.34
N SER A 129 -0.89 -0.13 -20.59
CA SER A 129 -1.77 0.99 -20.99
C SER A 129 -2.59 0.60 -22.21
N TYR A 130 -3.69 1.31 -22.40
CA TYR A 130 -4.45 1.25 -23.63
C TYR A 130 -4.44 2.63 -24.29
N ASN A 131 -4.10 2.70 -25.57
CA ASN A 131 -3.87 3.95 -26.27
C ASN A 131 -4.78 4.05 -27.48
N LEU A 132 -5.45 5.18 -27.64
CA LEU A 132 -6.34 5.49 -28.75
C LEU A 132 -5.91 6.82 -29.37
N LYS A 133 -5.75 6.85 -30.70
CA LYS A 133 -5.58 8.09 -31.45
C LYS A 133 -6.92 8.77 -31.67
N GLY A 134 -6.94 10.07 -31.47
CA GLY A 134 -8.13 10.87 -31.64
C GLY A 134 -7.80 12.32 -31.88
N GLU A 135 -8.81 13.17 -31.90
CA GLU A 135 -8.69 14.62 -32.05
C GLU A 135 -9.24 15.28 -30.78
N GLY A 136 -8.41 16.07 -30.12
CA GLY A 136 -8.82 16.99 -29.06
C GLY A 136 -9.16 18.37 -29.60
N THR A 137 -10.05 19.10 -28.93
CA THR A 137 -10.36 20.48 -29.25
C THR A 137 -10.33 21.37 -28.03
N PHE A 138 -9.77 22.56 -28.18
CA PHE A 138 -9.79 23.56 -27.12
C PHE A 138 -9.73 24.97 -27.71
N ARG A 139 -10.05 25.96 -26.88
CA ARG A 139 -9.88 27.38 -27.21
C ARG A 139 -9.14 28.08 -26.09
N ALA A 140 -7.93 28.52 -26.35
CA ALA A 140 -7.14 29.28 -25.41
C ALA A 140 -7.76 30.65 -25.15
N LYS A 141 -7.83 31.10 -23.89
CA LYS A 141 -8.35 32.40 -23.48
C LYS A 141 -7.22 33.39 -23.22
N GLU A 142 -7.53 34.71 -23.16
CA GLU A 142 -6.55 35.70 -22.74
C GLU A 142 -5.91 35.34 -21.38
N GLY A 143 -4.59 35.55 -21.29
CA GLY A 143 -3.81 35.26 -20.10
C GLY A 143 -3.27 33.83 -20.01
N THR A 144 -3.55 32.95 -21.00
CA THR A 144 -2.96 31.60 -21.11
C THR A 144 -1.72 31.61 -22.04
N HIS A 145 -0.88 30.57 -21.86
CA HIS A 145 0.30 30.30 -22.70
C HIS A 145 0.18 28.92 -23.35
N PRO A 146 -0.70 28.77 -24.36
CA PRO A 146 -0.97 27.47 -24.96
C PRO A 146 0.27 26.88 -25.62
N PHE A 147 0.50 25.58 -25.43
CA PHE A 147 1.56 24.82 -26.11
C PHE A 147 1.38 24.81 -27.64
N CYS A 148 0.14 24.76 -28.12
CA CYS A 148 -0.24 24.83 -29.54
C CYS A 148 -1.55 25.62 -29.68
N GLY A 149 -1.87 26.05 -30.91
CA GLY A 149 -3.04 26.84 -31.20
C GLY A 149 -2.86 28.36 -30.96
N THR A 150 -3.90 29.13 -31.28
CA THR A 150 -3.93 30.60 -31.18
C THR A 150 -4.99 31.02 -30.17
N ILE A 151 -4.68 32.04 -29.34
CA ILE A 151 -5.64 32.59 -28.37
C ILE A 151 -6.91 33.09 -29.09
N GLY A 152 -8.07 32.68 -28.59
CA GLY A 152 -9.39 33.06 -29.10
C GLY A 152 -9.91 32.20 -30.26
N GLU A 153 -9.09 31.36 -30.88
CA GLU A 153 -9.47 30.43 -31.95
C GLU A 153 -9.71 29.02 -31.46
N LEU A 154 -10.64 28.30 -32.08
CA LEU A 154 -10.85 26.86 -31.81
C LEU A 154 -9.70 26.10 -32.49
N HIS A 155 -8.90 25.44 -31.67
CA HIS A 155 -7.81 24.57 -32.10
C HIS A 155 -8.25 23.11 -32.12
N HIS A 156 -7.73 22.36 -33.10
CA HIS A 156 -7.88 20.92 -33.24
C HIS A 156 -6.49 20.28 -33.17
N GLU A 157 -6.28 19.37 -32.23
CA GLU A 157 -4.98 18.70 -32.03
C GLU A 157 -5.12 17.20 -32.15
N ASN A 158 -4.15 16.57 -32.84
CA ASN A 158 -4.05 15.12 -32.89
C ASN A 158 -3.47 14.61 -31.59
N GLU A 159 -4.26 13.85 -30.82
CA GLU A 159 -3.90 13.38 -29.50
C GLU A 159 -4.00 11.88 -29.36
N VAL A 160 -3.17 11.33 -28.47
CA VAL A 160 -3.33 9.98 -27.96
C VAL A 160 -4.06 10.04 -26.62
N ARG A 161 -5.19 9.39 -26.55
CA ARG A 161 -5.84 9.08 -25.26
C ARG A 161 -5.09 7.90 -24.63
N ILE A 162 -4.45 8.15 -23.50
CA ILE A 162 -3.72 7.14 -22.70
C ILE A 162 -4.60 6.73 -21.52
N GLU A 163 -4.91 5.44 -21.43
CA GLU A 163 -5.59 4.84 -20.26
C GLU A 163 -4.65 3.90 -19.54
N THR A 164 -4.50 4.06 -18.24
CA THR A 164 -3.68 3.18 -17.40
C THR A 164 -4.29 3.02 -16.00
N ILE A 165 -3.86 2.00 -15.27
CA ILE A 165 -4.35 1.70 -13.92
C ILE A 165 -3.28 2.06 -12.89
N LEU A 166 -3.73 2.49 -11.71
CA LEU A 166 -2.84 2.77 -10.57
C LEU A 166 -3.53 2.44 -9.24
N PRO A 167 -2.77 2.07 -8.20
CA PRO A 167 -3.32 1.97 -6.85
C PRO A 167 -3.59 3.36 -6.27
N VAL A 168 -4.69 3.48 -5.50
CA VAL A 168 -5.15 4.76 -4.91
C VAL A 168 -4.06 5.49 -4.14
N TYR A 169 -3.20 4.77 -3.41
CA TYR A 169 -2.13 5.40 -2.61
C TYR A 169 -1.05 6.09 -3.45
N LYS A 170 -0.92 5.72 -4.74
CA LYS A 170 0.00 6.34 -5.71
C LYS A 170 -0.58 7.59 -6.41
N LYS A 171 -1.86 7.89 -6.18
CA LYS A 171 -2.59 8.96 -6.87
C LYS A 171 -1.82 10.29 -6.90
N ALA A 172 -1.35 10.76 -5.75
CA ALA A 172 -0.68 12.06 -5.64
C ALA A 172 0.65 12.09 -6.42
N GLU A 173 1.43 11.02 -6.33
CA GLU A 173 2.71 10.86 -7.02
C GLU A 173 2.51 10.82 -8.54
N VAL A 174 1.53 10.03 -9.00
CA VAL A 174 1.20 9.89 -10.42
C VAL A 174 0.69 11.20 -11.03
N ILE A 175 -0.22 11.92 -10.34
CA ILE A 175 -0.69 13.22 -10.82
C ILE A 175 0.48 14.22 -10.89
N LYS A 176 1.35 14.24 -9.89
CA LYS A 176 2.53 15.10 -9.91
C LYS A 176 3.44 14.77 -11.11
N ALA A 177 3.67 13.49 -11.39
CA ALA A 177 4.45 13.05 -12.54
C ALA A 177 3.79 13.49 -13.86
N LEU A 178 2.47 13.26 -14.02
CA LEU A 178 1.71 13.71 -15.19
C LEU A 178 1.90 15.21 -15.44
N LEU A 179 1.62 16.03 -14.43
CA LEU A 179 1.68 17.49 -14.55
C LEU A 179 3.10 18.02 -14.81
N SER A 180 4.14 17.27 -14.43
CA SER A 180 5.54 17.69 -14.65
C SER A 180 6.06 17.45 -16.06
N VAL A 181 5.44 16.53 -16.82
CA VAL A 181 5.91 16.13 -18.16
C VAL A 181 4.92 16.43 -19.28
N HIS A 182 3.67 16.70 -18.92
CA HIS A 182 2.65 17.02 -19.91
C HIS A 182 2.96 18.37 -20.58
N PRO A 183 2.89 18.48 -21.93
CA PRO A 183 3.24 19.72 -22.63
C PRO A 183 2.24 20.85 -22.40
N TYR A 184 0.97 20.52 -22.06
CA TYR A 184 -0.05 21.53 -21.82
C TYR A 184 0.09 22.19 -20.45
N GLU A 185 -0.18 23.46 -20.37
CA GLU A 185 -0.23 24.26 -19.14
C GLU A 185 -1.30 23.71 -18.19
N GLU A 186 -2.45 23.33 -18.71
CA GLU A 186 -3.58 22.73 -18.00
C GLU A 186 -4.01 21.42 -18.69
N PRO A 187 -3.33 20.29 -18.42
CA PRO A 187 -3.68 19.04 -19.08
C PRO A 187 -5.01 18.49 -18.59
N ALA A 188 -5.81 17.98 -19.52
CA ALA A 188 -7.02 17.24 -19.20
C ALA A 188 -6.67 15.82 -18.74
N PHE A 189 -7.20 15.42 -17.60
CA PHE A 189 -7.13 14.02 -17.13
C PHE A 189 -8.35 13.68 -16.28
N ASP A 190 -8.73 12.41 -16.33
CA ASP A 190 -9.83 11.86 -15.56
C ASP A 190 -9.35 10.72 -14.66
N LEU A 191 -9.97 10.59 -13.48
CA LEU A 191 -9.72 9.51 -12.55
C LEU A 191 -11.02 8.75 -12.28
N TYR A 192 -11.09 7.49 -12.71
CA TYR A 192 -12.24 6.62 -12.52
C TYR A 192 -11.93 5.59 -11.42
N PRO A 193 -12.66 5.58 -10.28
CA PRO A 193 -12.58 4.48 -9.33
C PRO A 193 -12.94 3.14 -9.99
N LEU A 194 -12.14 2.12 -9.75
CA LEU A 194 -12.39 0.77 -10.27
C LEU A 194 -12.94 -0.14 -9.16
N GLN A 195 -13.88 -0.98 -9.52
CA GLN A 195 -14.43 -2.02 -8.63
C GLN A 195 -13.61 -3.33 -8.67
N ASN A 196 -12.50 -3.34 -9.41
CA ASN A 196 -11.62 -4.48 -9.47
C ASN A 196 -10.93 -4.70 -8.13
N ASP A 197 -10.86 -5.94 -7.68
CA ASP A 197 -10.08 -6.34 -6.51
C ASP A 197 -8.59 -6.11 -6.75
N TRP A 198 -7.93 -5.55 -5.76
CA TRP A 198 -6.47 -5.45 -5.80
C TRP A 198 -5.86 -6.66 -5.10
N LEU A 199 -5.52 -7.67 -5.90
CA LEU A 199 -5.05 -8.98 -5.42
C LEU A 199 -3.67 -8.96 -4.73
N GLN A 200 -2.96 -7.83 -4.74
CA GLN A 200 -1.63 -7.69 -4.11
C GLN A 200 -1.70 -7.13 -2.68
N ALA A 201 -2.85 -6.65 -2.24
CA ALA A 201 -3.03 -6.16 -0.88
C ALA A 201 -4.42 -6.52 -0.35
N GLY A 202 -4.49 -6.81 0.95
CA GLY A 202 -5.74 -7.16 1.63
C GLY A 202 -5.49 -7.93 2.90
N SER A 203 -6.56 -8.29 3.58
CA SER A 203 -6.52 -8.94 4.88
C SER A 203 -6.33 -10.44 4.76
N GLY A 204 -5.39 -10.97 5.55
CA GLY A 204 -5.11 -12.40 5.61
C GLY A 204 -4.52 -12.99 4.33
N ILE A 205 -4.05 -14.22 4.46
CA ILE A 205 -3.50 -15.03 3.35
C ILE A 205 -4.14 -16.41 3.40
N VAL A 206 -4.37 -16.98 2.23
CA VAL A 206 -4.68 -18.39 2.05
C VAL A 206 -3.58 -19.06 1.24
N GLY A 207 -3.18 -20.25 1.65
CA GLY A 207 -2.17 -21.05 0.96
C GLY A 207 -2.38 -22.53 1.18
N GLU A 208 -1.49 -23.34 0.63
CA GLU A 208 -1.56 -24.80 0.66
C GLU A 208 -0.28 -25.37 1.28
N LEU A 209 -0.43 -26.45 2.04
CA LEU A 209 0.68 -27.29 2.49
C LEU A 209 1.16 -28.16 1.32
N ASP A 210 2.45 -28.49 1.28
CA ASP A 210 2.98 -29.41 0.28
C ASP A 210 2.34 -30.81 0.40
N GLU A 211 2.11 -31.27 1.64
CA GLU A 211 1.41 -32.53 1.96
C GLU A 211 0.33 -32.24 3.00
N SER A 212 -0.77 -33.00 2.94
CA SER A 212 -1.81 -32.93 3.97
C SER A 212 -1.31 -33.50 5.30
N GLU A 213 -1.76 -32.93 6.40
CA GLU A 213 -1.46 -33.40 7.75
C GLU A 213 -2.72 -33.43 8.61
N THR A 214 -2.74 -34.23 9.67
CA THR A 214 -3.85 -34.23 10.61
C THR A 214 -3.94 -32.91 11.38
N GLU A 215 -5.15 -32.53 11.82
CA GLU A 215 -5.35 -31.32 12.63
C GLU A 215 -4.41 -31.27 13.86
N LEU A 216 -4.18 -32.43 14.51
CA LEU A 216 -3.33 -32.50 15.69
C LEU A 216 -1.84 -32.27 15.36
N GLU A 217 -1.36 -32.81 14.25
CA GLU A 217 0.02 -32.61 13.77
C GLU A 217 0.22 -31.15 13.39
N PHE A 218 -0.73 -30.55 12.67
CA PHE A 218 -0.71 -29.13 12.34
C PHE A 218 -0.62 -28.27 13.59
N LEU A 219 -1.47 -28.47 14.60
CA LEU A 219 -1.45 -27.70 15.85
C LEU A 219 -0.12 -27.86 16.60
N LYS A 220 0.46 -29.07 16.65
CA LYS A 220 1.78 -29.31 17.25
C LYS A 220 2.88 -28.57 16.50
N ARG A 221 2.82 -28.57 15.17
CA ARG A 221 3.76 -27.87 14.30
C ARG A 221 3.67 -26.36 14.49
N ILE A 222 2.48 -25.79 14.51
CA ILE A 222 2.25 -24.35 14.79
C ILE A 222 2.81 -23.98 16.17
N LYS A 223 2.51 -24.78 17.20
CA LYS A 223 3.04 -24.55 18.55
C LYS A 223 4.57 -24.48 18.56
N LYS A 224 5.23 -25.38 17.82
CA LYS A 224 6.70 -25.44 17.71
C LYS A 224 7.26 -24.28 16.91
N ILE A 225 6.68 -23.95 15.75
CA ILE A 225 7.15 -22.89 14.85
C ILE A 225 7.12 -21.51 15.51
N PHE A 226 6.05 -21.24 16.30
CA PHE A 226 5.87 -19.97 16.97
C PHE A 226 6.36 -19.97 18.42
N GLU A 227 6.94 -21.07 18.91
CA GLU A 227 7.54 -21.21 20.25
C GLU A 227 6.56 -20.81 21.37
N VAL A 228 5.27 -21.08 21.19
CA VAL A 228 4.23 -20.69 22.16
C VAL A 228 3.95 -21.79 23.17
N GLY A 229 3.63 -21.39 24.42
CA GLY A 229 3.33 -22.33 25.50
C GLY A 229 2.05 -23.13 25.27
N CYS A 230 1.06 -22.56 24.61
CA CYS A 230 -0.19 -23.24 24.27
C CYS A 230 -0.76 -22.73 22.94
N VAL A 231 -1.59 -23.55 22.30
CA VAL A 231 -2.42 -23.20 21.14
C VAL A 231 -3.87 -23.42 21.53
N ARG A 232 -4.70 -22.40 21.35
CA ARG A 232 -6.16 -22.53 21.55
C ARG A 232 -6.79 -23.00 20.24
N HIS A 233 -7.70 -23.92 20.31
CA HIS A 233 -8.41 -24.46 19.16
C HIS A 233 -9.85 -24.83 19.51
N ASN A 234 -10.71 -24.89 18.51
CA ASN A 234 -12.06 -25.46 18.63
C ASN A 234 -12.01 -27.01 18.61
N LYS A 235 -13.16 -27.66 18.67
CA LYS A 235 -13.26 -29.13 18.57
C LYS A 235 -12.65 -29.57 17.22
N LEU A 236 -11.75 -30.57 17.29
CA LEU A 236 -11.18 -31.22 16.13
C LEU A 236 -12.27 -31.97 15.36
N THR A 237 -12.20 -31.94 14.04
CA THR A 237 -13.19 -32.53 13.13
C THR A 237 -12.74 -33.89 12.61
N GLY A 238 -11.46 -34.25 12.77
CA GLY A 238 -10.84 -35.46 12.27
C GLY A 238 -10.51 -35.39 10.77
N ARG A 239 -10.48 -34.18 10.19
CA ARG A 239 -10.12 -33.97 8.80
C ARG A 239 -8.63 -33.72 8.64
N GLU A 240 -8.11 -34.03 7.46
CA GLU A 240 -6.77 -33.60 7.06
C GLU A 240 -6.78 -32.13 6.65
N ILE A 241 -5.68 -31.45 6.95
CA ILE A 241 -5.45 -30.05 6.58
C ILE A 241 -4.46 -30.02 5.41
N GLN A 242 -4.85 -29.42 4.33
CA GLN A 242 -3.99 -29.10 3.19
C GLN A 242 -4.06 -27.61 2.85
N LYS A 243 -5.23 -26.99 3.01
CA LYS A 243 -5.46 -25.58 2.77
C LYS A 243 -5.61 -24.81 4.06
N VAL A 244 -4.83 -23.74 4.22
CA VAL A 244 -4.79 -22.93 5.43
C VAL A 244 -5.07 -21.48 5.08
N ALA A 245 -6.00 -20.88 5.81
CA ALA A 245 -6.20 -19.44 5.81
C ALA A 245 -5.68 -18.88 7.15
N LEU A 246 -5.01 -17.74 7.11
CA LEU A 246 -4.44 -17.08 8.29
C LEU A 246 -4.61 -15.57 8.24
N CYS A 247 -4.63 -14.96 9.41
CA CYS A 247 -4.57 -13.53 9.61
C CYS A 247 -3.71 -13.24 10.85
N GLY A 248 -2.83 -12.25 10.78
CA GLY A 248 -1.91 -11.87 11.86
C GLY A 248 -2.51 -10.86 12.84
N GLY A 249 -3.64 -10.24 12.50
CA GLY A 249 -4.29 -9.26 13.35
C GLY A 249 -5.73 -8.99 12.95
#